data_d152909aa308af605a1a176900a311d5
#
_entry.id   d152909aa308af605a1a176900a311d5
#
_cell.length_a   1.000
_cell.length_b   1.000
_cell.length_c   1.000
_cell.angle_alpha   90.00
_cell.angle_beta   90.00
_cell.angle_gamma   90.00
#
_symmetry.space_group_name_H-M   'P 1'
#
loop_
_entity.id
_entity.type
_entity.pdbx_description
1 polymer ?
#
loop_
_entity_poly.entity_id
_entity_poly.type
_entity_poly.pdbx_seq_one_letter_code
_entity_poly.pdbx_strand_id
1 'polypeptide(L)'
;MKKLLSLLLLTGTLFAQANNVFTLNPSVNSAGMGNVGIAHADVKNVFHNPAFAGLRESHQEISYVDWLPNLTDDMGYQSILYTSDLGWSSELFYFNYGEQTQADQGGIILGDFESASFRLSGGYGFQIKDWMFGARLNLYNHSFIDDLDIDMNYGFDLGAYKEFGNTSVGIVLKDVGGETKFLDQSLNLPMSVGIGVGQKFGNFTL
;
A
#
# COMPACT_ATOMS: atom_id res chain seq x y z
N MET A 1 7.51 -33.04 4.68
CA MET A 1 6.39 -32.06 4.69
C MET A 1 6.27 -31.27 6.00
N LYS A 2 6.24 -31.86 7.21
CA LYS A 2 6.10 -31.11 8.47
C LYS A 2 7.24 -30.13 8.77
N LYS A 3 8.48 -30.37 8.32
CA LYS A 3 9.64 -29.47 8.51
C LYS A 3 9.66 -28.27 7.56
N LEU A 4 8.97 -28.34 6.39
CA LEU A 4 8.82 -27.22 5.47
C LEU A 4 7.77 -26.20 5.98
N LEU A 5 6.70 -26.71 6.60
CA LEU A 5 5.64 -25.86 7.17
C LEU A 5 6.13 -25.02 8.35
N SER A 6 7.05 -25.58 9.17
CA SER A 6 7.65 -24.86 10.30
C SER A 6 8.67 -23.79 9.86
N LEU A 7 9.27 -23.92 8.69
CA LEU A 7 10.17 -22.90 8.13
C LEU A 7 9.38 -21.69 7.58
N LEU A 8 8.20 -21.93 7.00
CA LEU A 8 7.32 -20.86 6.51
C LEU A 8 6.74 -19.99 7.64
N LEU A 9 6.51 -20.54 8.82
CA LEU A 9 6.01 -19.82 10.00
C LEU A 9 7.09 -18.96 10.69
N LEU A 10 8.36 -19.21 10.46
CA LEU A 10 9.47 -18.51 11.13
C LEU A 10 9.91 -17.22 10.41
N THR A 11 9.52 -17.03 9.14
CA THR A 11 9.94 -15.86 8.35
C THR A 11 9.05 -14.63 8.53
N GLY A 12 7.92 -14.76 9.23
CA GLY A 12 6.92 -13.69 9.40
C GLY A 12 7.23 -12.64 10.48
N THR A 13 8.30 -12.76 11.27
CA THR A 13 8.46 -11.95 12.51
C THR A 13 9.65 -11.00 12.52
N LEU A 14 10.38 -10.79 11.42
CA LEU A 14 11.65 -10.08 11.46
C LEU A 14 11.62 -8.60 11.10
N PHE A 15 10.47 -8.03 10.69
CA PHE A 15 10.39 -6.59 10.39
C PHE A 15 9.14 -5.99 11.02
N ALA A 16 9.26 -5.51 12.26
CA ALA A 16 8.30 -4.56 12.81
C ALA A 16 8.49 -3.24 12.05
N GLN A 17 7.69 -3.00 11.01
CA GLN A 17 7.60 -1.69 10.38
C GLN A 17 6.81 -0.78 11.31
N ALA A 18 7.32 0.43 11.54
CA ALA A 18 6.52 1.51 12.10
C ALA A 18 5.24 1.63 11.26
N ASN A 19 4.07 1.66 11.90
CA ASN A 19 2.78 1.77 11.23
C ASN A 19 2.71 3.09 10.46
N ASN A 20 3.09 3.05 9.19
CA ASN A 20 2.91 4.15 8.27
C ASN A 20 1.55 3.97 7.60
N VAL A 21 0.65 4.96 7.68
CA VAL A 21 -0.67 4.91 7.04
C VAL A 21 -0.60 4.65 5.54
N PHE A 22 0.52 5.00 4.90
CA PHE A 22 0.75 4.72 3.49
C PHE A 22 0.94 3.24 3.17
N THR A 23 1.09 2.36 4.18
CA THR A 23 1.09 0.90 4.00
C THR A 23 -0.30 0.29 4.04
N LEU A 24 -1.33 1.07 4.40
CA LEU A 24 -2.71 0.62 4.39
C LEU A 24 -3.13 0.26 2.97
N ASN A 25 -3.88 -0.85 2.88
CA ASN A 25 -4.37 -1.33 1.59
C ASN A 25 -5.53 -0.43 1.10
N PRO A 26 -5.40 0.20 -0.08
CA PRO A 26 -6.46 1.03 -0.63
C PRO A 26 -7.66 0.23 -1.14
N SER A 27 -7.51 -1.07 -1.40
CA SER A 27 -8.57 -1.94 -1.89
C SER A 27 -9.23 -2.73 -0.76
N VAL A 28 -10.52 -2.49 -0.53
CA VAL A 28 -11.34 -3.24 0.44
C VAL A 28 -11.45 -4.70 0.03
N ASN A 29 -11.52 -4.98 -1.28
CA ASN A 29 -11.54 -6.35 -1.80
C ASN A 29 -10.27 -7.11 -1.43
N SER A 30 -9.11 -6.51 -1.65
CA SER A 30 -7.83 -7.11 -1.32
C SER A 30 -7.63 -7.23 0.20
N ALA A 31 -8.07 -6.23 0.98
CA ALA A 31 -8.05 -6.28 2.44
C ALA A 31 -8.90 -7.42 2.98
N GLY A 32 -10.09 -7.65 2.41
CA GLY A 32 -10.98 -8.76 2.75
C GLY A 32 -10.38 -10.15 2.50
N MET A 33 -9.41 -10.26 1.60
CA MET A 33 -8.64 -11.48 1.35
C MET A 33 -7.40 -11.62 2.27
N GLY A 34 -7.30 -10.82 3.32
CA GLY A 34 -6.19 -10.89 4.29
C GLY A 34 -4.91 -10.22 3.83
N ASN A 35 -4.97 -9.24 2.92
CA ASN A 35 -3.82 -8.52 2.35
C ASN A 35 -2.81 -9.43 1.61
N VAL A 36 -3.23 -10.58 1.11
CA VAL A 36 -2.41 -11.48 0.32
C VAL A 36 -2.53 -11.10 -1.16
N GLY A 37 -1.59 -10.31 -1.67
CA GLY A 37 -1.68 -9.78 -3.02
C GLY A 37 -0.38 -9.86 -3.83
N ILE A 38 0.76 -10.25 -3.25
CA ILE A 38 2.06 -10.22 -3.97
C ILE A 38 2.13 -11.28 -5.08
N ALA A 39 1.53 -12.45 -4.88
CA ALA A 39 1.52 -13.58 -5.82
C ALA A 39 0.12 -13.98 -6.28
N HIS A 40 -0.89 -13.18 -6.02
CA HIS A 40 -2.26 -13.38 -6.49
C HIS A 40 -2.56 -12.41 -7.62
N ALA A 41 -2.53 -12.91 -8.86
CA ALA A 41 -2.71 -12.12 -10.08
C ALA A 41 -4.17 -11.63 -10.20
N ASP A 42 -4.40 -10.40 -9.81
CA ASP A 42 -5.64 -9.65 -9.94
C ASP A 42 -5.28 -8.15 -10.02
N VAL A 43 -5.93 -7.40 -10.90
CA VAL A 43 -5.72 -5.95 -11.06
C VAL A 43 -6.04 -5.16 -9.78
N LYS A 44 -6.88 -5.69 -8.89
CA LYS A 44 -7.16 -5.13 -7.56
C LYS A 44 -5.94 -5.16 -6.63
N ASN A 45 -4.96 -6.01 -6.95
CA ASN A 45 -3.74 -6.19 -6.19
C ASN A 45 -2.55 -5.36 -6.71
N VAL A 46 -2.76 -4.38 -7.59
CA VAL A 46 -1.69 -3.50 -8.11
C VAL A 46 -0.99 -2.71 -7.01
N PHE A 47 -1.65 -2.48 -5.88
CA PHE A 47 -1.03 -1.90 -4.69
C PHE A 47 0.02 -2.83 -4.07
N HIS A 48 -0.24 -4.14 -4.06
CA HIS A 48 0.68 -5.14 -3.52
C HIS A 48 1.82 -5.44 -4.49
N ASN A 49 1.49 -5.53 -5.80
CA ASN A 49 2.48 -5.82 -6.83
C ASN A 49 2.13 -5.05 -8.12
N PRO A 50 2.89 -4.02 -8.49
CA PRO A 50 2.61 -3.20 -9.67
C PRO A 50 2.67 -3.99 -10.99
N ALA A 51 3.27 -5.20 -11.00
CA ALA A 51 3.26 -6.08 -12.18
C ALA A 51 1.84 -6.44 -12.65
N PHE A 52 0.83 -6.41 -11.76
CA PHE A 52 -0.53 -6.77 -12.12
C PHE A 52 -1.26 -5.75 -13.00
N ALA A 53 -0.76 -4.53 -13.14
CA ALA A 53 -1.20 -3.65 -14.21
C ALA A 53 -0.94 -4.26 -15.61
N GLY A 54 0.04 -5.16 -15.74
CA GLY A 54 0.34 -5.93 -16.94
C GLY A 54 -0.71 -6.97 -17.32
N LEU A 55 -1.72 -7.25 -16.50
CA LEU A 55 -2.91 -8.04 -16.86
C LEU A 55 -3.79 -7.31 -17.90
N ARG A 56 -3.66 -5.98 -17.99
CA ARG A 56 -4.36 -5.13 -18.95
C ARG A 56 -5.87 -5.25 -18.86
N GLU A 57 -6.37 -5.24 -17.65
CA GLU A 57 -7.80 -5.25 -17.35
C GLU A 57 -8.23 -3.89 -16.80
N SER A 58 -9.34 -3.37 -17.34
CA SER A 58 -9.94 -2.13 -16.81
C SER A 58 -10.70 -2.43 -15.52
N HIS A 59 -10.34 -1.75 -14.45
CA HIS A 59 -11.01 -1.84 -13.16
C HIS A 59 -11.06 -0.47 -12.48
N GLN A 60 -12.14 -0.22 -11.78
CA GLN A 60 -12.33 0.97 -10.95
C GLN A 60 -12.87 0.53 -9.60
N GLU A 61 -12.26 1.02 -8.54
CA GLU A 61 -12.71 0.77 -7.18
C GLU A 61 -12.66 2.07 -6.38
N ILE A 62 -13.72 2.34 -5.64
CA ILE A 62 -13.79 3.40 -4.64
C ILE A 62 -13.99 2.71 -3.30
N SER A 63 -13.12 2.97 -2.36
CA SER A 63 -13.18 2.40 -1.03
C SER A 63 -13.31 3.50 0.02
N TYR A 64 -14.08 3.22 1.06
CA TYR A 64 -14.21 4.03 2.26
C TYR A 64 -14.11 3.11 3.48
N VAL A 65 -13.32 3.49 4.46
CA VAL A 65 -13.12 2.72 5.68
C VAL A 65 -13.11 3.64 6.89
N ASP A 66 -14.03 3.41 7.81
CA ASP A 66 -13.96 4.01 9.14
C ASP A 66 -12.83 3.32 9.92
N TRP A 67 -11.89 4.13 10.40
CA TRP A 67 -10.73 3.62 11.13
C TRP A 67 -10.98 3.70 12.62
N LEU A 68 -10.89 2.56 13.32
CA LEU A 68 -11.13 2.45 14.75
C LEU A 68 -12.52 2.98 15.22
N PRO A 69 -13.64 2.58 14.59
CA PRO A 69 -14.97 3.19 14.82
C PRO A 69 -15.51 3.07 16.24
N ASN A 70 -14.86 2.28 17.11
CA ASN A 70 -15.20 2.19 18.53
C ASN A 70 -14.38 3.17 19.43
N LEU A 71 -13.42 3.89 18.86
CA LEU A 71 -12.54 4.81 19.56
C LEU A 71 -12.71 6.24 19.08
N THR A 72 -13.00 6.44 17.79
CA THR A 72 -13.17 7.75 17.16
C THR A 72 -14.32 7.67 16.16
N ASP A 73 -15.03 8.78 15.95
CA ASP A 73 -16.12 8.90 14.99
C ASP A 73 -15.69 9.59 13.69
N ASP A 74 -14.44 10.08 13.62
CA ASP A 74 -13.96 11.01 12.60
C ASP A 74 -12.67 10.57 11.90
N MET A 75 -12.06 9.44 12.33
CA MET A 75 -10.89 8.85 11.65
C MET A 75 -11.32 7.90 10.54
N GLY A 76 -10.68 8.03 9.38
CA GLY A 76 -10.97 7.13 8.28
C GLY A 76 -10.10 7.35 7.07
N TYR A 77 -10.21 6.45 6.10
CA TYR A 77 -9.55 6.66 4.82
C TYR A 77 -10.48 6.39 3.63
N GLN A 78 -10.15 7.04 2.55
CA GLN A 78 -10.81 6.91 1.26
C GLN A 78 -9.76 6.60 0.21
N SER A 79 -10.14 5.80 -0.78
CA SER A 79 -9.27 5.53 -1.91
C SER A 79 -10.04 5.39 -3.21
N ILE A 80 -9.38 5.77 -4.29
CA ILE A 80 -9.83 5.55 -5.67
C ILE A 80 -8.71 4.81 -6.36
N LEU A 81 -9.00 3.61 -6.86
CA LEU A 81 -8.09 2.77 -7.64
C LEU A 81 -8.60 2.66 -9.07
N TYR A 82 -7.73 2.86 -10.02
CA TYR A 82 -8.01 2.67 -11.44
C TYR A 82 -6.92 1.84 -12.11
N THR A 83 -7.32 0.88 -12.93
CA THR A 83 -6.44 0.18 -13.87
C THR A 83 -7.03 0.24 -15.27
N SER A 84 -6.20 0.21 -16.30
CA SER A 84 -6.61 0.25 -17.70
C SER A 84 -6.16 -0.98 -18.47
N ASP A 85 -6.83 -1.27 -19.56
CA ASP A 85 -6.48 -2.29 -20.55
C ASP A 85 -5.17 -1.99 -21.31
N LEU A 86 -4.62 -0.78 -21.16
CA LEU A 86 -3.31 -0.40 -21.68
C LEU A 86 -2.15 -0.70 -20.75
N GLY A 87 -2.43 -1.20 -19.53
CA GLY A 87 -1.41 -1.51 -18.53
C GLY A 87 -1.05 -0.36 -17.59
N TRP A 88 -1.82 0.74 -17.59
CA TRP A 88 -1.67 1.82 -16.63
C TRP A 88 -2.50 1.55 -15.39
N SER A 89 -1.97 2.01 -14.26
CA SER A 89 -2.69 2.06 -12.99
C SER A 89 -2.52 3.43 -12.33
N SER A 90 -3.54 3.87 -11.61
CA SER A 90 -3.47 5.07 -10.78
C SER A 90 -4.23 4.85 -9.49
N GLU A 91 -3.82 5.55 -8.45
CA GLU A 91 -4.43 5.48 -7.13
C GLU A 91 -4.38 6.85 -6.47
N LEU A 92 -5.48 7.23 -5.85
CA LEU A 92 -5.55 8.30 -4.87
C LEU A 92 -5.97 7.69 -3.54
N PHE A 93 -5.20 7.93 -2.50
CA PHE A 93 -5.48 7.52 -1.13
C PHE A 93 -5.42 8.74 -0.22
N TYR A 94 -6.44 8.91 0.61
CA TYR A 94 -6.56 9.99 1.57
C TYR A 94 -6.93 9.41 2.94
N PHE A 95 -6.15 9.75 3.97
CA PHE A 95 -6.40 9.38 5.35
C PHE A 95 -6.62 10.63 6.19
N ASN A 96 -7.76 10.70 6.87
CA ASN A 96 -8.07 11.72 7.88
C ASN A 96 -7.80 11.15 9.28
N TYR A 97 -7.02 11.87 10.08
CA TYR A 97 -6.72 11.49 11.47
C TYR A 97 -7.76 11.99 12.47
N GLY A 98 -8.80 12.69 11.99
CA GLY A 98 -9.80 13.31 12.83
C GLY A 98 -9.30 14.59 13.53
N GLU A 99 -10.17 15.17 14.32
CA GLU A 99 -9.88 16.37 15.12
C GLU A 99 -9.03 16.01 16.34
N GLN A 100 -7.96 16.76 16.57
CA GLN A 100 -7.02 16.56 17.66
C GLN A 100 -6.88 17.83 18.47
N THR A 101 -6.93 17.73 19.80
CA THR A 101 -6.78 18.87 20.69
C THR A 101 -5.30 19.15 20.95
N GLN A 102 -4.85 20.36 20.66
CA GLN A 102 -3.53 20.84 20.96
C GLN A 102 -3.47 21.37 22.40
N ALA A 103 -2.50 20.91 23.18
CA ALA A 103 -2.24 21.45 24.52
C ALA A 103 -0.76 21.82 24.67
N ASP A 104 -0.47 22.80 25.51
CA ASP A 104 0.88 23.17 25.89
C ASP A 104 1.47 22.16 26.93
N GLN A 105 2.75 22.35 27.29
CA GLN A 105 3.42 21.52 28.31
C GLN A 105 2.78 21.60 29.69
N GLY A 106 2.00 22.61 29.98
CA GLY A 106 1.24 22.81 31.22
C GLY A 106 -0.16 22.18 31.18
N GLY A 107 -0.57 21.60 30.05
CA GLY A 107 -1.90 21.03 29.86
C GLY A 107 -2.98 22.07 29.49
N ILE A 108 -2.60 23.30 29.16
CA ILE A 108 -3.55 24.34 28.70
C ILE A 108 -3.90 24.05 27.24
N ILE A 109 -5.21 23.95 26.95
CA ILE A 109 -5.71 23.74 25.61
C ILE A 109 -5.47 24.99 24.78
N LEU A 110 -4.77 24.83 23.66
CA LEU A 110 -4.45 25.91 22.72
C LEU A 110 -5.45 26.02 21.57
N GLY A 111 -6.13 24.92 21.25
CA GLY A 111 -7.10 24.81 20.17
C GLY A 111 -7.18 23.40 19.66
N ASP A 112 -7.98 23.21 18.61
CA ASP A 112 -8.11 21.94 17.91
C ASP A 112 -7.45 22.07 16.53
N PHE A 113 -6.90 20.98 16.00
CA PHE A 113 -6.31 20.89 14.67
C PHE A 113 -6.67 19.56 14.02
N GLU A 114 -6.70 19.54 12.72
CA GLU A 114 -6.87 18.33 11.92
C GLU A 114 -5.56 18.00 11.21
N SER A 115 -5.31 16.71 11.02
CA SER A 115 -4.20 16.24 10.20
C SER A 115 -4.67 15.22 9.17
N ALA A 116 -4.01 15.22 8.02
CA ALA A 116 -4.33 14.32 6.94
C ALA A 116 -3.06 13.81 6.24
N SER A 117 -3.18 12.65 5.61
CA SER A 117 -2.15 12.13 4.72
C SER A 117 -2.78 11.74 3.40
N PHE A 118 -2.08 12.03 2.31
CA PHE A 118 -2.50 11.52 1.02
C PHE A 118 -1.34 10.87 0.27
N ARG A 119 -1.70 9.88 -0.57
CA ARG A 119 -0.81 9.25 -1.53
C ARG A 119 -1.45 9.32 -2.91
N LEU A 120 -0.71 9.85 -3.88
CA LEU A 120 -1.03 9.77 -5.30
C LEU A 120 -0.05 8.82 -5.95
N SER A 121 -0.55 7.80 -6.63
CA SER A 121 0.31 6.82 -7.30
C SER A 121 -0.04 6.68 -8.76
N GLY A 122 0.98 6.46 -9.58
CA GLY A 122 0.85 6.13 -10.99
C GLY A 122 1.80 5.00 -11.36
N GLY A 123 1.32 3.99 -12.06
CA GLY A 123 2.10 2.82 -12.41
C GLY A 123 1.86 2.31 -13.82
N TYR A 124 2.78 1.50 -14.29
CA TYR A 124 2.68 0.80 -15.56
C TYR A 124 3.18 -0.64 -15.42
N GLY A 125 2.39 -1.58 -15.93
CA GLY A 125 2.74 -2.99 -15.99
C GLY A 125 2.76 -3.50 -17.42
N PHE A 126 3.63 -4.47 -17.65
CA PHE A 126 3.80 -5.11 -18.95
C PHE A 126 4.20 -6.58 -18.81
N GLN A 127 3.97 -7.34 -19.85
CA GLN A 127 4.34 -8.75 -19.92
C GLN A 127 5.44 -8.98 -20.95
N ILE A 128 6.46 -9.76 -20.54
CA ILE A 128 7.50 -10.27 -21.44
C ILE A 128 7.52 -11.79 -21.30
N LYS A 129 7.08 -12.49 -22.35
CA LYS A 129 6.87 -13.94 -22.33
C LYS A 129 5.93 -14.32 -21.18
N ASP A 130 6.40 -15.15 -20.24
CA ASP A 130 5.63 -15.64 -19.09
C ASP A 130 5.81 -14.78 -17.82
N TRP A 131 6.58 -13.70 -17.90
CA TRP A 131 6.81 -12.80 -16.78
C TRP A 131 5.98 -11.54 -16.91
N MET A 132 5.37 -11.11 -15.83
CA MET A 132 4.84 -9.77 -15.69
C MET A 132 5.79 -8.92 -14.85
N PHE A 133 6.01 -7.68 -15.29
CA PHE A 133 6.79 -6.67 -14.60
C PHE A 133 5.97 -5.41 -14.45
N GLY A 134 6.25 -4.64 -13.43
CA GLY A 134 5.61 -3.35 -13.23
C GLY A 134 6.47 -2.41 -12.40
N ALA A 135 6.24 -1.13 -12.62
CA ALA A 135 6.82 -0.05 -11.84
C ALA A 135 5.72 0.93 -11.46
N ARG A 136 5.83 1.53 -10.27
CA ARG A 136 4.91 2.54 -9.77
C ARG A 136 5.70 3.66 -9.09
N LEU A 137 5.31 4.90 -9.37
CA LEU A 137 5.73 6.08 -8.64
C LEU A 137 4.63 6.43 -7.63
N ASN A 138 5.03 6.66 -6.41
CA ASN A 138 4.18 7.11 -5.32
C ASN A 138 4.64 8.52 -4.90
N LEU A 139 3.67 9.42 -4.76
CA LEU A 139 3.86 10.74 -4.18
C LEU A 139 3.11 10.78 -2.85
N TYR A 140 3.79 11.17 -1.79
CA TYR A 140 3.28 11.19 -0.44
C TYR A 140 3.27 12.62 0.11
N ASN A 141 2.22 12.95 0.82
CA ASN A 141 2.18 14.15 1.65
C ASN A 141 1.56 13.81 3.00
N HIS A 142 2.10 14.42 4.04
CA HIS A 142 1.53 14.41 5.38
C HIS A 142 1.43 15.86 5.82
N SER A 143 0.23 16.38 5.98
CA SER A 143 -0.02 17.76 6.32
C SER A 143 -0.79 17.88 7.63
N PHE A 144 -0.40 18.88 8.42
CA PHE A 144 -1.26 19.47 9.42
C PHE A 144 -2.07 20.57 8.72
N ILE A 145 -3.40 20.52 8.78
CA ILE A 145 -4.28 21.34 7.90
C ILE A 145 -4.10 22.83 8.11
N ASP A 146 -3.58 23.26 9.26
CA ASP A 146 -3.32 24.68 9.55
C ASP A 146 -2.06 25.25 8.89
N ASP A 147 -1.20 24.41 8.33
CA ASP A 147 0.03 24.83 7.67
C ASP A 147 0.12 24.20 6.27
N LEU A 148 -0.14 25.00 5.24
CA LEU A 148 -0.16 24.58 3.83
C LEU A 148 1.22 24.26 3.25
N ASP A 149 2.21 23.95 4.08
CA ASP A 149 3.49 23.46 3.60
C ASP A 149 3.35 22.03 3.05
N ILE A 150 3.18 21.97 1.73
CA ILE A 150 3.08 20.72 0.98
C ILE A 150 4.49 20.16 0.76
N ASP A 151 5.01 19.44 1.75
CA ASP A 151 6.24 18.66 1.57
C ASP A 151 5.91 17.33 0.86
N MET A 152 6.05 17.37 -0.48
CA MET A 152 5.81 16.18 -1.32
C MET A 152 7.02 15.26 -1.29
N ASN A 153 6.81 14.05 -0.84
CA ASN A 153 7.81 12.98 -0.84
C ASN A 153 7.50 11.97 -1.93
N TYR A 154 8.48 11.22 -2.39
CA TYR A 154 8.28 10.23 -3.44
C TYR A 154 8.96 8.90 -3.12
N GLY A 155 8.40 7.82 -3.66
CA GLY A 155 8.97 6.49 -3.60
C GLY A 155 8.64 5.70 -4.86
N PHE A 156 9.48 4.75 -5.19
CA PHE A 156 9.28 3.87 -6.34
C PHE A 156 9.02 2.44 -5.87
N ASP A 157 8.03 1.80 -6.50
CA ASP A 157 7.81 0.37 -6.34
C ASP A 157 8.15 -0.35 -7.64
N LEU A 158 8.75 -1.54 -7.50
CA LEU A 158 9.04 -2.44 -8.61
C LEU A 158 8.46 -3.81 -8.30
N GLY A 159 7.81 -4.42 -9.28
CA GLY A 159 7.20 -5.73 -9.13
C GLY A 159 7.54 -6.68 -10.26
N ALA A 160 7.62 -7.95 -9.91
CA ALA A 160 7.72 -9.05 -10.86
C ALA A 160 6.80 -10.20 -10.42
N TYR A 161 6.24 -10.90 -11.41
CA TYR A 161 5.36 -12.03 -11.18
C TYR A 161 5.47 -13.06 -12.28
N LYS A 162 5.35 -14.35 -11.91
CA LYS A 162 5.28 -15.46 -12.86
C LYS A 162 4.43 -16.61 -12.33
N GLU A 163 3.71 -17.29 -13.23
CA GLU A 163 3.04 -18.56 -12.99
C GLU A 163 3.86 -19.74 -13.51
N PHE A 164 3.90 -20.80 -12.71
CA PHE A 164 4.50 -22.09 -13.02
C PHE A 164 3.43 -23.20 -12.85
N GLY A 165 2.57 -23.36 -13.85
CA GLY A 165 1.41 -24.24 -13.74
C GLY A 165 0.44 -23.78 -12.66
N ASN A 166 0.30 -24.55 -11.58
CA ASN A 166 -0.60 -24.20 -10.48
C ASN A 166 0.07 -23.35 -9.38
N THR A 167 1.36 -23.08 -9.49
CA THR A 167 2.11 -22.29 -8.50
C THR A 167 2.45 -20.94 -9.10
N SER A 168 2.27 -19.88 -8.32
CA SER A 168 2.67 -18.52 -8.69
C SER A 168 3.71 -17.98 -7.74
N VAL A 169 4.59 -17.12 -8.24
CA VAL A 169 5.62 -16.43 -7.46
C VAL A 169 5.58 -14.95 -7.80
N GLY A 170 5.56 -14.12 -6.76
CA GLY A 170 5.64 -12.66 -6.87
C GLY A 170 6.78 -12.13 -6.02
N ILE A 171 7.45 -11.10 -6.51
CA ILE A 171 8.49 -10.36 -5.80
C ILE A 171 8.17 -8.88 -5.98
N VAL A 172 8.31 -8.10 -4.88
CA VAL A 172 8.11 -6.66 -4.91
C VAL A 172 9.17 -5.96 -4.08
N LEU A 173 9.65 -4.83 -4.58
CA LEU A 173 10.40 -3.82 -3.85
C LEU A 173 9.50 -2.62 -3.72
N LYS A 174 9.31 -2.08 -2.53
CA LYS A 174 8.46 -0.93 -2.27
C LYS A 174 9.25 0.22 -1.64
N ASP A 175 8.80 1.44 -1.95
CA ASP A 175 9.31 2.68 -1.39
C ASP A 175 10.82 2.88 -1.56
N VAL A 176 11.34 2.52 -2.74
CA VAL A 176 12.76 2.69 -3.07
C VAL A 176 13.04 4.17 -3.34
N GLY A 177 13.99 4.75 -2.63
CA GLY A 177 14.57 6.07 -2.93
C GLY A 177 13.78 7.27 -2.38
N GLY A 178 12.81 7.05 -1.49
CA GLY A 178 12.05 8.14 -0.89
C GLY A 178 12.69 8.66 0.41
N GLU A 179 12.71 9.97 0.57
CA GLU A 179 12.95 10.64 1.84
C GLU A 179 11.67 11.40 2.21
N THR A 180 11.25 11.33 3.46
CA THR A 180 10.21 12.19 3.99
C THR A 180 10.82 13.20 4.96
N LYS A 181 10.41 14.46 4.87
CA LYS A 181 10.79 15.46 5.85
C LYS A 181 9.71 15.55 6.92
N PHE A 182 10.12 15.49 8.16
CA PHE A 182 9.27 15.71 9.30
C PHE A 182 9.96 16.68 10.25
N LEU A 183 9.41 17.88 10.45
CA LEU A 183 9.97 18.93 11.33
C LEU A 183 11.49 19.10 11.15
N ASP A 184 11.93 19.50 9.97
CA ASP A 184 13.35 19.73 9.61
C ASP A 184 14.27 18.47 9.65
N GLN A 185 13.72 17.29 9.88
CA GLN A 185 14.47 16.03 9.81
C GLN A 185 14.09 15.22 8.58
N SER A 186 15.06 14.87 7.74
CA SER A 186 14.88 13.90 6.67
C SER A 186 14.81 12.50 7.25
N LEU A 187 13.68 11.83 7.04
CA LEU A 187 13.48 10.42 7.36
C LEU A 187 13.40 9.62 6.07
N ASN A 188 14.20 8.58 5.94
CA ASN A 188 14.07 7.67 4.80
C ASN A 188 12.74 6.91 4.89
N LEU A 189 11.99 6.86 3.80
CA LEU A 189 10.87 5.93 3.69
C LEU A 189 11.39 4.50 3.88
N PRO A 190 10.73 3.68 4.69
CA PRO A 190 11.17 2.31 4.96
C PRO A 190 11.04 1.45 3.69
N MET A 191 12.12 1.32 2.93
CA MET A 191 12.18 0.40 1.80
C MET A 191 11.84 -1.01 2.29
N SER A 192 10.95 -1.68 1.60
CA SER A 192 10.55 -3.05 1.92
C SER A 192 10.68 -3.99 0.72
N VAL A 193 10.98 -5.26 1.03
CA VAL A 193 11.02 -6.37 0.06
C VAL A 193 9.90 -7.34 0.42
N GLY A 194 9.02 -7.63 -0.52
CA GLY A 194 7.99 -8.63 -0.37
C GLY A 194 8.20 -9.81 -1.32
N ILE A 195 7.98 -11.02 -0.84
CA ILE A 195 7.96 -12.24 -1.64
C ILE A 195 6.65 -12.97 -1.33
N GLY A 196 5.96 -13.40 -2.37
CA GLY A 196 4.73 -14.18 -2.27
C GLY A 196 4.82 -15.46 -3.08
N VAL A 197 4.16 -16.49 -2.59
CA VAL A 197 3.92 -17.73 -3.31
C VAL A 197 2.43 -18.03 -3.24
N GLY A 198 1.81 -18.24 -4.39
CA GLY A 198 0.42 -18.66 -4.51
C GLY A 198 0.33 -20.10 -5.02
N GLN A 199 -0.67 -20.84 -4.59
CA GLN A 199 -0.94 -22.20 -5.07
C GLN A 199 -2.43 -22.33 -5.41
N LYS A 200 -2.72 -22.75 -6.65
CA LYS A 200 -4.09 -23.04 -7.10
C LYS A 200 -4.46 -24.48 -6.78
N PHE A 201 -5.60 -24.70 -6.11
CA PHE A 201 -6.21 -26.00 -5.82
C PHE A 201 -7.62 -26.04 -6.39
N GLY A 202 -7.77 -26.49 -7.64
CA GLY A 202 -9.03 -26.39 -8.35
C GLY A 202 -9.47 -24.93 -8.49
N ASN A 203 -10.59 -24.57 -7.86
CA ASN A 203 -11.14 -23.20 -7.89
C ASN A 203 -10.65 -22.31 -6.73
N PHE A 204 -9.78 -22.82 -5.85
CA PHE A 204 -9.22 -22.06 -4.74
C PHE A 204 -7.77 -21.69 -5.00
N THR A 205 -7.37 -20.49 -4.57
CA THR A 205 -5.98 -20.04 -4.54
C THR A 205 -5.61 -19.72 -3.09
N LEU A 206 -4.48 -20.25 -2.64
CA LEU A 206 -3.87 -19.95 -1.34
C LEU A 206 -2.56 -19.21 -1.55
#